data_43ecd150788d7cabc5184142e56e3900
#
_entry.id   43ecd150788d7cabc5184142e56e3900
#
_cell.length_a   1.000
_cell.length_b   1.000
_cell.length_c   1.000
_cell.angle_alpha   90.00
_cell.angle_beta   90.00
_cell.angle_gamma   90.00
#
_symmetry.space_group_name_H-M   'P 1'
#
loop_
_entity.id
_entity.type
_entity.pdbx_description
1 polymer ?
#
loop_
_entity_poly.entity_id
_entity_poly.type
_entity_poly.pdbx_seq_one_letter_code
_entity_poly.pdbx_strand_id
1 'polypeptide(L)'
;NIAWRDQGQVANLRQSIIKQKKLEYHMRLHENWELFSDALQAASQSVEDGGLDIKSIFIEKDYWISRSLSLMAAKDKDNRAIFKGGTSLTKAYGIGSRFSEDIDIAISEAWTLSGNQLKMLIKRTAKSMTEGLQEMDMPGFTSKGSHYHKAYYSYPRAIDTLQVGAIKAGQLLVEINSFANPYPFQKCKLQSFLTEFLQKTGNENLIKEYDMQPFEVNVLDRRRTLTEKLVSLLRCSLADN
;
A
#
# COMPACT_ATOMS: atom_id res chain seq x y z
N ASN A 1 -28.91 32.36 38.34
CA ASN A 1 -28.19 31.38 39.18
C ASN A 1 -28.15 30.06 38.41
N ILE A 2 -27.20 29.90 37.47
CA ILE A 2 -26.90 28.62 36.83
C ILE A 2 -25.83 28.00 37.71
N ALA A 3 -26.26 26.97 38.44
CA ALA A 3 -25.41 26.20 39.34
C ALA A 3 -24.25 25.57 38.56
N TRP A 4 -23.07 25.74 39.08
CA TRP A 4 -21.84 25.05 38.70
C TRP A 4 -22.02 23.56 39.01
N ARG A 5 -22.56 22.82 38.03
CA ARG A 5 -22.63 21.36 38.13
C ARG A 5 -21.27 20.80 37.75
N ASP A 6 -20.60 20.37 38.79
CA ASP A 6 -19.67 19.27 38.88
C ASP A 6 -18.50 19.23 37.86
N GLN A 7 -17.41 19.89 38.25
CA GLN A 7 -16.11 19.76 37.55
C GLN A 7 -15.67 18.29 37.40
N GLY A 8 -16.13 17.39 38.25
CA GLY A 8 -15.90 15.95 38.17
C GLY A 8 -16.61 15.28 37.00
N GLN A 9 -17.84 15.69 36.67
CA GLN A 9 -18.56 15.14 35.51
C GLN A 9 -17.94 15.59 34.17
N VAL A 10 -17.46 16.83 34.11
CA VAL A 10 -16.75 17.36 32.90
C VAL A 10 -15.39 16.69 32.74
N ALA A 11 -14.66 16.43 33.85
CA ALA A 11 -13.39 15.70 33.82
C ALA A 11 -13.59 14.24 33.41
N ASN A 12 -14.62 13.56 33.92
CA ASN A 12 -14.99 12.21 33.56
C ASN A 12 -15.46 12.10 32.10
N LEU A 13 -16.22 13.09 31.61
CA LEU A 13 -16.62 13.16 30.19
C LEU A 13 -15.42 13.39 29.27
N ARG A 14 -14.49 14.28 29.65
CA ARG A 14 -13.24 14.49 28.94
C ARG A 14 -12.37 13.23 28.91
N GLN A 15 -12.23 12.54 30.03
CA GLN A 15 -11.51 11.26 30.07
C GLN A 15 -12.21 10.17 29.27
N SER A 16 -13.52 10.10 29.29
CA SER A 16 -14.30 9.17 28.45
C SER A 16 -14.15 9.48 26.96
N ILE A 17 -14.20 10.76 26.56
CA ILE A 17 -13.99 11.19 25.16
C ILE A 17 -12.54 10.94 24.73
N ILE A 18 -11.55 11.17 25.62
CA ILE A 18 -10.14 10.88 25.35
C ILE A 18 -9.94 9.35 25.25
N LYS A 19 -10.58 8.57 26.10
CA LYS A 19 -10.55 7.12 26.07
C LYS A 19 -11.28 6.55 24.84
N GLN A 20 -12.43 7.12 24.44
CA GLN A 20 -13.11 6.79 23.18
C GLN A 20 -12.29 7.17 21.95
N LYS A 21 -11.71 8.38 21.90
CA LYS A 21 -10.78 8.78 20.82
C LYS A 21 -9.51 7.92 20.79
N LYS A 22 -9.03 7.45 21.95
CA LYS A 22 -7.89 6.54 22.03
C LYS A 22 -8.29 5.10 21.62
N LEU A 23 -9.58 4.72 21.76
CA LEU A 23 -10.14 3.46 21.24
C LEU A 23 -10.39 3.48 19.74
N GLU A 24 -10.54 4.68 19.11
CA GLU A 24 -10.68 4.84 17.67
C GLU A 24 -9.35 5.09 16.94
N TYR A 25 -8.29 5.46 17.68
CA TYR A 25 -6.95 5.63 17.14
C TYR A 25 -6.17 4.33 17.28
N HIS A 26 -6.28 3.48 16.28
CA HIS A 26 -5.37 2.34 16.16
C HIS A 26 -3.98 2.86 15.78
N MET A 27 -3.04 2.79 16.71
CA MET A 27 -1.63 3.06 16.45
C MET A 27 -1.15 2.11 15.33
N ARG A 28 -0.41 2.64 14.36
CA ARG A 28 0.17 1.80 13.30
C ARG A 28 1.51 1.24 13.77
N LEU A 29 1.89 0.06 13.28
CA LEU A 29 3.14 -0.58 13.71
C LEU A 29 4.37 0.32 13.49
N HIS A 30 4.43 1.03 12.36
CA HIS A 30 5.53 1.97 12.06
C HIS A 30 5.57 3.24 12.95
N GLU A 31 4.55 3.50 13.74
CA GLU A 31 4.53 4.56 14.77
C GLU A 31 5.19 4.09 16.07
N ASN A 32 5.29 2.77 16.28
CA ASN A 32 6.13 2.14 17.29
C ASN A 32 7.44 1.68 16.63
N TRP A 33 8.38 2.61 16.52
CA TRP A 33 9.60 2.44 15.75
C TRP A 33 10.47 1.24 16.18
N GLU A 34 10.63 1.05 17.46
CA GLU A 34 11.43 -0.03 18.05
C GLU A 34 10.80 -1.39 17.70
N LEU A 35 9.52 -1.55 17.98
CA LEU A 35 8.81 -2.79 17.65
C LEU A 35 8.76 -3.06 16.15
N PHE A 36 8.64 -2.02 15.32
CA PHE A 36 8.65 -2.17 13.86
C PHE A 36 10.00 -2.67 13.36
N SER A 37 11.10 -2.08 13.85
CA SER A 37 12.45 -2.52 13.50
C SER A 37 12.70 -3.97 13.94
N ASP A 38 12.35 -4.32 15.17
CA ASP A 38 12.49 -5.67 15.71
C ASP A 38 11.69 -6.70 14.92
N ALA A 39 10.45 -6.36 14.55
CA ALA A 39 9.59 -7.23 13.74
C ALA A 39 10.17 -7.46 12.33
N LEU A 40 10.75 -6.42 11.70
CA LEU A 40 11.43 -6.54 10.41
C LEU A 40 12.65 -7.44 10.47
N GLN A 41 13.45 -7.30 11.54
CA GLN A 41 14.65 -8.12 11.74
C GLN A 41 14.27 -9.57 12.02
N ALA A 42 13.31 -9.83 12.91
CA ALA A 42 12.85 -11.18 13.22
C ALA A 42 12.24 -11.87 11.98
N ALA A 43 11.41 -11.16 11.21
CA ALA A 43 10.82 -11.70 9.99
C ALA A 43 11.86 -11.99 8.89
N SER A 44 13.01 -11.32 8.90
CA SER A 44 14.07 -11.52 7.91
C SER A 44 15.00 -12.71 8.20
N GLN A 45 14.89 -13.34 9.38
CA GLN A 45 15.69 -14.51 9.72
C GLN A 45 15.41 -15.70 8.79
N SER A 46 16.25 -16.73 8.85
CA SER A 46 16.04 -17.97 8.12
C SER A 46 14.72 -18.64 8.52
N VAL A 47 14.22 -19.55 7.68
CA VAL A 47 13.03 -20.33 8.02
C VAL A 47 13.29 -21.25 9.23
N GLU A 48 14.51 -21.74 9.37
CA GLU A 48 14.95 -22.58 10.51
C GLU A 48 14.89 -21.81 11.83
N ASP A 49 15.16 -20.49 11.78
CA ASP A 49 15.08 -19.58 12.92
C ASP A 49 13.67 -18.96 13.11
N GLY A 50 12.66 -19.45 12.37
CA GLY A 50 11.28 -18.99 12.45
C GLY A 50 10.96 -17.77 11.61
N GLY A 51 11.88 -17.26 10.79
CA GLY A 51 11.69 -16.14 9.87
C GLY A 51 11.09 -16.56 8.52
N LEU A 52 11.19 -15.65 7.55
CA LEU A 52 10.69 -15.85 6.18
C LEU A 52 11.81 -16.07 5.15
N ASP A 53 13.07 -15.92 5.53
CA ASP A 53 14.23 -15.90 4.62
C ASP A 53 14.11 -14.83 3.52
N ILE A 54 13.57 -13.67 3.88
CA ILE A 54 13.38 -12.51 3.01
C ILE A 54 14.16 -11.34 3.59
N LYS A 55 14.95 -10.62 2.79
CA LYS A 55 15.71 -9.46 3.26
C LYS A 55 14.80 -8.40 3.86
N SER A 56 15.19 -7.82 4.99
CA SER A 56 14.42 -6.82 5.74
C SER A 56 13.95 -5.63 4.89
N ILE A 57 14.77 -5.18 3.92
CA ILE A 57 14.39 -4.11 2.97
C ILE A 57 13.15 -4.47 2.15
N PHE A 58 12.99 -5.74 1.76
CA PHE A 58 11.82 -6.18 1.00
C PHE A 58 10.60 -6.33 1.89
N ILE A 59 10.78 -6.76 3.14
CA ILE A 59 9.70 -6.87 4.12
C ILE A 59 9.17 -5.48 4.49
N GLU A 60 10.06 -4.51 4.75
CA GLU A 60 9.69 -3.14 5.01
C GLU A 60 8.93 -2.52 3.84
N LYS A 61 9.46 -2.67 2.63
CA LYS A 61 8.81 -2.14 1.43
C LYS A 61 7.45 -2.79 1.16
N ASP A 62 7.34 -4.10 1.35
CA ASP A 62 6.08 -4.84 1.24
C ASP A 62 5.04 -4.36 2.27
N TYR A 63 5.47 -4.03 3.49
CA TYR A 63 4.60 -3.42 4.49
C TYR A 63 3.99 -2.11 3.97
N TRP A 64 4.80 -1.21 3.41
CA TRP A 64 4.32 0.07 2.88
C TRP A 64 3.46 -0.08 1.63
N ILE A 65 3.78 -1.02 0.73
CA ILE A 65 2.93 -1.39 -0.41
C ILE A 65 1.58 -1.88 0.07
N SER A 66 1.57 -2.82 1.02
CA SER A 66 0.34 -3.41 1.58
C SER A 66 -0.52 -2.36 2.26
N ARG A 67 0.08 -1.47 3.05
CA ARG A 67 -0.61 -0.35 3.68
C ARG A 67 -1.25 0.58 2.65
N SER A 68 -0.52 0.97 1.61
CA SER A 68 -1.03 1.83 0.54
C SER A 68 -2.22 1.20 -0.18
N LEU A 69 -2.14 -0.09 -0.51
CA LEU A 69 -3.23 -0.83 -1.15
C LEU A 69 -4.44 -0.98 -0.22
N SER A 70 -4.24 -1.23 1.07
CA SER A 70 -5.31 -1.32 2.07
C SER A 70 -6.06 0.01 2.21
N LEU A 71 -5.33 1.12 2.30
CA LEU A 71 -5.92 2.47 2.36
C LEU A 71 -6.72 2.82 1.09
N MET A 72 -6.22 2.40 -0.07
CA MET A 72 -6.95 2.54 -1.34
C MET A 72 -8.25 1.73 -1.29
N ALA A 73 -8.16 0.45 -0.99
CA ALA A 73 -9.31 -0.45 -0.98
C ALA A 73 -10.42 0.04 -0.02
N ALA A 74 -10.04 0.51 1.16
CA ALA A 74 -10.99 1.05 2.15
C ALA A 74 -11.71 2.32 1.66
N LYS A 75 -11.12 3.10 0.75
CA LYS A 75 -11.68 4.37 0.26
C LYS A 75 -12.23 4.29 -1.17
N ASP A 76 -12.02 3.19 -1.89
CA ASP A 76 -12.54 2.95 -3.25
C ASP A 76 -13.98 2.45 -3.23
N LYS A 77 -14.91 3.35 -2.89
CA LYS A 77 -16.35 3.02 -2.76
C LYS A 77 -16.99 2.54 -4.07
N ASP A 78 -16.45 2.96 -5.20
CA ASP A 78 -16.99 2.67 -6.52
C ASP A 78 -16.37 1.41 -7.14
N ASN A 79 -15.40 0.77 -6.44
CA ASN A 79 -14.63 -0.39 -6.91
C ASN A 79 -13.96 -0.17 -8.27
N ARG A 80 -13.45 1.04 -8.53
CA ARG A 80 -12.87 1.43 -9.82
C ARG A 80 -11.34 1.35 -9.85
N ALA A 81 -10.68 1.25 -8.71
CA ALA A 81 -9.24 1.12 -8.63
C ALA A 81 -8.82 -0.36 -8.77
N ILE A 82 -8.17 -0.69 -9.85
CA ILE A 82 -7.73 -2.05 -10.17
C ILE A 82 -6.22 -2.14 -10.04
N PHE A 83 -5.74 -2.94 -9.10
CA PHE A 83 -4.33 -3.22 -8.90
C PHE A 83 -3.80 -4.11 -10.01
N LYS A 84 -2.69 -3.71 -10.64
CA LYS A 84 -2.09 -4.41 -11.77
C LYS A 84 -0.56 -4.43 -11.71
N GLY A 85 0.06 -4.74 -12.82
CA GLY A 85 1.52 -4.66 -12.96
C GLY A 85 2.27 -5.83 -12.33
N GLY A 86 3.60 -5.67 -12.21
CA GLY A 86 4.49 -6.72 -11.69
C GLY A 86 4.21 -7.09 -10.25
N THR A 87 3.96 -6.08 -9.42
CA THR A 87 3.68 -6.25 -8.00
C THR A 87 2.37 -7.00 -7.76
N SER A 88 1.36 -6.83 -8.64
CA SER A 88 0.13 -7.61 -8.54
C SER A 88 0.34 -9.09 -8.85
N LEU A 89 1.24 -9.43 -9.78
CA LEU A 89 1.55 -10.83 -10.09
C LEU A 89 2.19 -11.55 -8.90
N THR A 90 3.15 -10.89 -8.24
CA THR A 90 3.80 -11.48 -7.07
C THR A 90 2.88 -11.52 -5.86
N LYS A 91 2.22 -10.40 -5.55
CA LYS A 91 1.48 -10.22 -4.30
C LYS A 91 0.11 -10.92 -4.30
N ALA A 92 -0.61 -10.91 -5.43
CA ALA A 92 -1.94 -11.49 -5.51
C ALA A 92 -1.96 -12.92 -6.05
N TYR A 93 -1.00 -13.27 -6.91
CA TYR A 93 -0.99 -14.56 -7.60
C TYR A 93 0.22 -15.43 -7.25
N GLY A 94 1.17 -14.94 -6.47
CA GLY A 94 2.40 -15.68 -6.14
C GLY A 94 3.27 -15.98 -7.36
N ILE A 95 3.17 -15.19 -8.44
CA ILE A 95 3.88 -15.40 -9.69
C ILE A 95 5.09 -14.49 -9.76
N GLY A 96 6.27 -15.06 -9.87
CA GLY A 96 7.54 -14.36 -10.03
C GLY A 96 8.55 -14.70 -8.95
N SER A 97 9.84 -14.68 -9.33
CA SER A 97 10.97 -15.00 -8.45
C SER A 97 11.68 -13.75 -7.93
N ARG A 98 11.29 -12.55 -8.40
CA ARG A 98 11.90 -11.28 -7.98
C ARG A 98 10.91 -10.42 -7.22
N PHE A 99 11.42 -9.68 -6.25
CA PHE A 99 10.64 -8.64 -5.59
C PHE A 99 10.27 -7.54 -6.59
N SER A 100 9.02 -7.11 -6.60
CA SER A 100 8.50 -5.98 -7.39
C SER A 100 7.99 -4.90 -6.43
N GLU A 101 8.31 -3.64 -6.72
CA GLU A 101 8.21 -2.54 -5.75
C GLU A 101 7.24 -1.42 -6.12
N ASP A 102 6.81 -1.37 -7.39
CA ASP A 102 5.95 -0.30 -7.89
C ASP A 102 4.47 -0.64 -7.66
N ILE A 103 3.67 0.34 -7.31
CA ILE A 103 2.23 0.18 -7.22
C ILE A 103 1.58 0.74 -8.48
N ASP A 104 1.08 -0.15 -9.33
CA ASP A 104 0.38 0.19 -10.56
C ASP A 104 -1.13 0.04 -10.37
N ILE A 105 -1.88 1.11 -10.59
CA ILE A 105 -3.34 1.13 -10.53
C ILE A 105 -3.92 1.57 -11.86
N ALA A 106 -4.93 0.86 -12.34
CA ALA A 106 -5.75 1.31 -13.46
C ALA A 106 -7.15 1.67 -13.00
N ILE A 107 -7.73 2.72 -13.59
CA ILE A 107 -9.11 3.12 -13.31
C ILE A 107 -10.03 2.41 -14.30
N SER A 108 -10.94 1.59 -13.79
CA SER A 108 -11.95 0.91 -14.60
C SER A 108 -13.07 1.86 -15.03
N GLU A 109 -13.68 1.56 -16.17
CA GLU A 109 -14.80 2.31 -16.73
C GLU A 109 -14.56 3.83 -16.82
N ALA A 110 -13.31 4.24 -17.09
CA ALA A 110 -12.91 5.64 -17.15
C ALA A 110 -13.71 6.44 -18.20
N TRP A 111 -14.17 5.77 -19.25
CA TRP A 111 -15.00 6.38 -20.32
C TRP A 111 -16.39 6.83 -19.86
N THR A 112 -16.89 6.33 -18.73
CA THR A 112 -18.18 6.76 -18.15
C THR A 112 -18.07 8.07 -17.36
N LEU A 113 -16.85 8.57 -17.17
CA LEU A 113 -16.55 9.76 -16.39
C LEU A 113 -16.21 10.94 -17.29
N SER A 114 -16.65 12.14 -16.91
CA SER A 114 -16.11 13.36 -17.50
C SER A 114 -14.64 13.54 -17.13
N GLY A 115 -13.89 14.31 -17.94
CA GLY A 115 -12.48 14.57 -17.67
C GLY A 115 -12.18 15.11 -16.27
N ASN A 116 -13.07 15.96 -15.73
CA ASN A 116 -12.94 16.47 -14.36
C ASN A 116 -13.20 15.38 -13.30
N GLN A 117 -14.22 14.55 -13.50
CA GLN A 117 -14.52 13.44 -12.59
C GLN A 117 -13.36 12.44 -12.55
N LEU A 118 -12.83 12.07 -13.71
CA LEU A 118 -11.68 11.18 -13.83
C LEU A 118 -10.43 11.75 -13.14
N LYS A 119 -10.10 13.03 -13.41
CA LYS A 119 -8.98 13.72 -12.75
C LYS A 119 -9.15 13.73 -11.22
N MET A 120 -10.35 14.00 -10.73
CA MET A 120 -10.64 14.00 -9.29
C MET A 120 -10.55 12.60 -8.69
N LEU A 121 -10.99 11.57 -9.40
CA LEU A 121 -10.89 10.17 -8.97
C LEU A 121 -9.42 9.76 -8.86
N ILE A 122 -8.60 9.97 -9.90
CA ILE A 122 -7.16 9.68 -9.88
C ILE A 122 -6.48 10.39 -8.70
N LYS A 123 -6.76 11.68 -8.50
CA LYS A 123 -6.20 12.46 -7.38
C LYS A 123 -6.64 11.92 -6.01
N ARG A 124 -7.92 11.55 -5.87
CA ARG A 124 -8.47 10.97 -4.64
C ARG A 124 -7.82 9.62 -4.34
N THR A 125 -7.68 8.76 -5.36
CA THR A 125 -7.03 7.45 -5.24
C THR A 125 -5.57 7.61 -4.80
N ALA A 126 -4.78 8.46 -5.48
CA ALA A 126 -3.40 8.76 -5.09
C ALA A 126 -3.32 9.24 -3.64
N LYS A 127 -4.14 10.22 -3.26
CA LYS A 127 -4.16 10.78 -1.90
C LYS A 127 -4.52 9.72 -0.84
N SER A 128 -5.45 8.81 -1.13
CA SER A 128 -5.81 7.75 -0.18
C SER A 128 -4.69 6.74 0.01
N MET A 129 -3.99 6.35 -1.07
CA MET A 129 -2.88 5.40 -1.03
C MET A 129 -1.66 5.92 -0.28
N THR A 130 -1.42 7.22 -0.36
CA THR A 130 -0.21 7.87 0.14
C THR A 130 -0.43 8.65 1.44
N GLU A 131 -1.50 8.34 2.16
CA GLU A 131 -1.80 8.97 3.44
C GLU A 131 -0.67 8.73 4.46
N GLY A 132 -0.11 9.82 4.99
CA GLY A 132 1.03 9.78 5.90
C GLY A 132 2.39 9.69 5.20
N LEU A 133 2.45 9.62 3.87
CA LEU A 133 3.69 9.66 3.09
C LEU A 133 3.93 11.06 2.52
N GLN A 134 5.20 11.39 2.30
CA GLN A 134 5.58 12.67 1.69
C GLN A 134 5.94 12.45 0.22
N GLU A 135 5.32 13.23 -0.66
CA GLU A 135 5.70 13.20 -2.08
C GLU A 135 7.13 13.74 -2.27
N MET A 136 7.89 13.05 -3.08
CA MET A 136 9.27 13.42 -3.42
C MET A 136 9.28 14.26 -4.70
N ASP A 137 10.01 15.37 -4.69
CA ASP A 137 10.27 16.12 -5.92
C ASP A 137 11.35 15.40 -6.73
N MET A 138 10.92 14.77 -7.84
CA MET A 138 11.80 14.05 -8.76
C MET A 138 11.57 14.54 -10.19
N PRO A 139 12.27 15.61 -10.61
CA PRO A 139 12.16 16.16 -11.96
C PRO A 139 12.38 15.11 -13.04
N GLY A 140 11.49 15.08 -14.05
CA GLY A 140 11.53 14.09 -15.13
C GLY A 140 10.89 12.73 -14.81
N PHE A 141 10.62 12.42 -13.54
CA PHE A 141 9.95 11.17 -13.13
C PHE A 141 8.53 11.38 -12.65
N THR A 142 8.21 12.56 -12.11
CA THR A 142 6.86 12.89 -11.68
C THR A 142 6.03 13.38 -12.86
N SER A 143 4.86 12.79 -13.06
CA SER A 143 3.90 13.20 -14.08
C SER A 143 2.48 13.19 -13.52
N LYS A 144 1.76 14.30 -13.66
CA LYS A 144 0.40 14.47 -13.15
C LYS A 144 -0.48 15.08 -14.23
N GLY A 145 -1.40 14.28 -14.74
CA GLY A 145 -2.35 14.69 -15.77
C GLY A 145 -3.79 14.33 -15.40
N SER A 146 -4.69 14.55 -16.34
CA SER A 146 -6.10 14.15 -16.19
C SER A 146 -6.32 12.64 -16.28
N HIS A 147 -5.43 11.90 -16.95
CA HIS A 147 -5.51 10.46 -17.20
C HIS A 147 -4.39 9.66 -16.55
N TYR A 148 -3.46 10.34 -15.89
CA TYR A 148 -2.24 9.72 -15.42
C TYR A 148 -1.69 10.45 -14.19
N HIS A 149 -1.22 9.67 -13.22
CA HIS A 149 -0.47 10.14 -12.05
C HIS A 149 0.68 9.19 -11.81
N LYS A 150 1.90 9.71 -11.75
CA LYS A 150 3.11 8.99 -11.38
C LYS A 150 3.94 9.86 -10.45
N ALA A 151 4.23 9.37 -9.27
CA ALA A 151 5.07 10.07 -8.31
C ALA A 151 5.73 9.10 -7.35
N TYR A 152 6.91 9.50 -6.84
CA TYR A 152 7.58 8.84 -5.74
C TYR A 152 7.14 9.45 -4.42
N TYR A 153 7.03 8.60 -3.41
CA TYR A 153 6.68 9.00 -2.05
C TYR A 153 7.71 8.44 -1.08
N SER A 154 8.17 9.27 -0.14
CA SER A 154 9.06 8.82 0.93
C SER A 154 8.26 8.25 2.09
N TYR A 155 8.80 7.20 2.70
CA TYR A 155 8.34 6.64 3.97
C TYR A 155 9.50 6.59 4.98
N PRO A 156 9.21 6.67 6.30
CA PRO A 156 10.25 6.52 7.32
C PRO A 156 10.83 5.09 7.30
N ARG A 157 12.16 4.98 7.30
CA ARG A 157 12.87 3.69 7.24
C ARG A 157 13.22 3.20 8.62
N ALA A 158 12.85 1.98 8.95
CA ALA A 158 13.24 1.32 10.19
C ALA A 158 14.49 0.42 10.04
N ILE A 159 15.05 0.35 8.84
CA ILE A 159 16.26 -0.44 8.54
C ILE A 159 17.40 0.45 8.02
N ASP A 160 18.64 0.03 8.25
CA ASP A 160 19.82 0.78 7.81
C ASP A 160 20.17 0.52 6.34
N THR A 161 19.76 -0.62 5.77
CA THR A 161 20.04 -0.97 4.38
C THR A 161 19.38 0.04 3.43
N LEU A 162 20.19 0.76 2.65
CA LEU A 162 19.72 1.80 1.74
C LEU A 162 19.23 1.24 0.41
N GLN A 163 19.85 0.17 -0.08
CA GLN A 163 19.59 -0.38 -1.40
C GLN A 163 20.01 -1.85 -1.50
N VAL A 164 19.24 -2.63 -2.26
CA VAL A 164 19.58 -3.99 -2.68
C VAL A 164 19.25 -4.15 -4.17
N GLY A 165 20.27 -4.27 -5.01
CA GLY A 165 20.09 -4.23 -6.47
C GLY A 165 19.49 -2.90 -6.94
N ALA A 166 18.39 -2.93 -7.66
CA ALA A 166 17.64 -1.75 -8.09
C ALA A 166 16.69 -1.20 -7.02
N ILE A 167 16.42 -1.97 -5.95
CA ILE A 167 15.44 -1.64 -4.92
C ILE A 167 16.05 -0.66 -3.91
N LYS A 168 15.47 0.51 -3.77
CA LYS A 168 15.87 1.56 -2.82
C LYS A 168 14.90 1.62 -1.65
N ALA A 169 15.43 1.61 -0.42
CA ALA A 169 14.64 1.80 0.79
C ALA A 169 14.09 3.24 0.89
N GLY A 170 13.03 3.43 1.66
CA GLY A 170 12.51 4.75 1.99
C GLY A 170 11.69 5.42 0.89
N GLN A 171 11.47 4.77 -0.24
CA GLN A 171 10.68 5.34 -1.34
C GLN A 171 9.72 4.31 -1.96
N LEU A 172 8.58 4.81 -2.43
CA LEU A 172 7.51 4.03 -3.05
C LEU A 172 7.08 4.73 -4.33
N LEU A 173 7.08 4.03 -5.47
CA LEU A 173 6.53 4.54 -6.71
C LEU A 173 5.04 4.17 -6.79
N VAL A 174 4.21 5.18 -7.01
CA VAL A 174 2.76 5.03 -7.25
C VAL A 174 2.44 5.53 -8.65
N GLU A 175 1.88 4.65 -9.46
CA GLU A 175 1.41 4.95 -10.81
C GLU A 175 -0.08 4.62 -10.92
N ILE A 176 -0.89 5.61 -11.35
CA ILE A 176 -2.33 5.46 -11.57
C ILE A 176 -2.64 5.94 -12.97
N ASN A 177 -3.30 5.12 -13.77
CA ASN A 177 -3.66 5.50 -15.14
C ASN A 177 -5.06 5.02 -15.55
N SER A 178 -5.55 5.55 -16.67
CA SER A 178 -6.84 5.23 -17.27
C SER A 178 -6.75 5.00 -18.77
N PHE A 179 -5.57 4.57 -19.26
CA PHE A 179 -5.31 4.44 -20.70
C PHE A 179 -6.01 3.25 -21.35
N ALA A 180 -6.25 2.20 -20.59
CA ALA A 180 -6.94 1.01 -21.06
C ALA A 180 -7.93 0.53 -19.99
N ASN A 181 -9.03 -0.09 -20.43
CA ASN A 181 -9.96 -0.72 -19.50
C ASN A 181 -9.30 -1.94 -18.85
N PRO A 182 -9.15 -1.96 -17.52
CA PRO A 182 -8.51 -3.05 -16.78
C PRO A 182 -9.50 -4.22 -16.59
N TYR A 183 -9.81 -4.95 -17.65
CA TYR A 183 -10.73 -6.07 -17.63
C TYR A 183 -10.12 -7.29 -18.33
N PRO A 184 -10.40 -8.54 -17.86
CA PRO A 184 -11.12 -8.88 -16.64
C PRO A 184 -10.30 -8.64 -15.36
N PHE A 185 -10.97 -8.47 -14.22
CA PHE A 185 -10.37 -8.39 -12.89
C PHE A 185 -11.17 -9.19 -11.87
N GLN A 186 -10.58 -9.50 -10.74
CA GLN A 186 -11.21 -10.21 -9.64
C GLN A 186 -10.78 -9.65 -8.29
N LYS A 187 -11.57 -9.91 -7.24
CA LYS A 187 -11.16 -9.62 -5.87
C LYS A 187 -10.14 -10.64 -5.39
N CYS A 188 -9.03 -10.15 -4.87
CA CYS A 188 -8.00 -10.95 -4.24
C CYS A 188 -7.76 -10.48 -2.81
N LYS A 189 -7.57 -11.44 -1.89
CA LYS A 189 -7.18 -11.16 -0.51
C LYS A 189 -5.67 -11.00 -0.46
N LEU A 190 -5.21 -9.86 0.05
CA LEU A 190 -3.79 -9.53 0.19
C LEU A 190 -3.43 -9.34 1.64
N GLN A 191 -2.15 -9.53 1.95
CA GLN A 191 -1.55 -9.23 3.24
C GLN A 191 -0.07 -8.88 3.07
N SER A 192 0.54 -8.31 4.11
CA SER A 192 1.98 -8.06 4.12
C SER A 192 2.77 -9.29 4.54
N PHE A 193 4.06 -9.33 4.21
CA PHE A 193 4.98 -10.33 4.75
C PHE A 193 5.02 -10.30 6.27
N LEU A 194 4.97 -9.12 6.90
CA LEU A 194 4.88 -9.03 8.35
C LEU A 194 3.59 -9.67 8.90
N THR A 195 2.45 -9.50 8.23
CA THR A 195 1.21 -10.18 8.63
C THR A 195 1.37 -11.69 8.52
N GLU A 196 1.98 -12.19 7.45
CA GLU A 196 2.27 -13.61 7.28
C GLU A 196 3.20 -14.14 8.38
N PHE A 197 4.28 -13.41 8.68
CA PHE A 197 5.21 -13.74 9.77
C PHE A 197 4.50 -13.82 11.13
N LEU A 198 3.69 -12.80 11.47
CA LEU A 198 2.97 -12.76 12.74
C LEU A 198 1.95 -13.90 12.87
N GLN A 199 1.30 -14.31 11.77
CA GLN A 199 0.42 -15.48 11.74
C GLN A 199 1.20 -16.78 12.00
N LYS A 200 2.33 -16.95 11.32
CA LYS A 200 3.19 -18.16 11.47
C LYS A 200 3.77 -18.29 12.88
N THR A 201 4.04 -17.18 13.54
CA THR A 201 4.65 -17.15 14.89
C THR A 201 3.64 -17.07 16.03
N GLY A 202 2.32 -17.13 15.73
CA GLY A 202 1.27 -17.07 16.76
C GLY A 202 1.05 -15.70 17.40
N ASN A 203 1.52 -14.63 16.76
CA ASN A 203 1.39 -13.24 17.22
C ASN A 203 0.21 -12.50 16.58
N GLU A 204 -0.90 -13.17 16.37
CA GLU A 204 -2.08 -12.62 15.69
C GLU A 204 -2.74 -11.44 16.44
N ASN A 205 -2.51 -11.33 17.74
CA ASN A 205 -2.94 -10.17 18.54
C ASN A 205 -2.35 -8.86 18.03
N LEU A 206 -1.07 -8.85 17.60
CA LEU A 206 -0.42 -7.68 17.01
C LEU A 206 -1.04 -7.27 15.67
N ILE A 207 -1.52 -8.23 14.89
CA ILE A 207 -2.22 -7.95 13.63
C ILE A 207 -3.47 -7.09 13.88
N LYS A 208 -4.21 -7.38 14.96
CA LYS A 208 -5.40 -6.62 15.35
C LYS A 208 -5.03 -5.27 15.98
N GLU A 209 -4.03 -5.28 16.85
CA GLU A 209 -3.57 -4.08 17.56
C GLU A 209 -3.07 -3.00 16.59
N TYR A 210 -2.33 -3.39 15.54
CA TYR A 210 -1.70 -2.48 14.59
C TYR A 210 -2.42 -2.36 13.24
N ASP A 211 -3.66 -2.86 13.16
CA ASP A 211 -4.52 -2.79 11.96
C ASP A 211 -3.83 -3.33 10.69
N MET A 212 -3.27 -4.53 10.82
CA MET A 212 -2.53 -5.22 9.76
C MET A 212 -3.29 -6.41 9.16
N GLN A 213 -4.63 -6.45 9.32
CA GLN A 213 -5.46 -7.54 8.83
C GLN A 213 -5.34 -7.69 7.31
N PRO A 214 -5.46 -8.93 6.80
CA PRO A 214 -5.64 -9.15 5.38
C PRO A 214 -6.86 -8.38 4.85
N PHE A 215 -6.73 -7.81 3.65
CA PHE A 215 -7.74 -6.97 3.01
C PHE A 215 -8.02 -7.42 1.58
N GLU A 216 -9.14 -7.03 1.01
CA GLU A 216 -9.52 -7.33 -0.35
C GLU A 216 -9.29 -6.14 -1.28
N VAL A 217 -8.81 -6.42 -2.49
CA VAL A 217 -8.61 -5.42 -3.55
C VAL A 217 -8.93 -6.04 -4.91
N ASN A 218 -9.45 -5.24 -5.84
CA ASN A 218 -9.64 -5.66 -7.21
C ASN A 218 -8.30 -5.75 -7.92
N VAL A 219 -7.99 -6.91 -8.50
CA VAL A 219 -6.72 -7.19 -9.18
C VAL A 219 -6.96 -7.60 -10.62
N LEU A 220 -6.23 -7.02 -11.56
CA LEU A 220 -6.28 -7.37 -12.96
C LEU A 220 -5.94 -8.84 -13.16
N ASP A 221 -6.66 -9.54 -14.01
CA ASP A 221 -6.39 -10.94 -14.32
C ASP A 221 -4.93 -11.14 -14.73
N ARG A 222 -4.32 -12.21 -14.22
CA ARG A 222 -2.89 -12.50 -14.44
C ARG A 222 -2.53 -12.66 -15.90
N ARG A 223 -3.41 -13.23 -16.72
CA ARG A 223 -3.18 -13.42 -18.16
C ARG A 223 -3.17 -12.05 -18.87
N ARG A 224 -4.10 -11.18 -18.50
CA ARG A 224 -4.15 -9.82 -19.01
C ARG A 224 -2.89 -9.03 -18.65
N THR A 225 -2.45 -9.11 -17.38
CA THR A 225 -1.21 -8.47 -16.92
C THR A 225 0.02 -9.00 -17.70
N LEU A 226 0.12 -10.31 -17.92
CA LEU A 226 1.19 -10.91 -18.70
C LEU A 226 1.15 -10.45 -20.18
N THR A 227 -0.04 -10.38 -20.76
CA THR A 227 -0.22 -9.87 -22.14
C THR A 227 0.24 -8.41 -22.26
N GLU A 228 -0.12 -7.54 -21.30
CA GLU A 228 0.34 -6.15 -21.29
C GLU A 228 1.87 -6.05 -21.22
N LYS A 229 2.52 -6.92 -20.43
CA LYS A 229 3.99 -6.99 -20.38
C LYS A 229 4.61 -7.44 -21.70
N LEU A 230 4.06 -8.48 -22.33
CA LEU A 230 4.55 -8.96 -23.64
C LEU A 230 4.40 -7.88 -24.71
N VAL A 231 3.27 -7.19 -24.78
CA VAL A 231 3.04 -6.08 -25.71
C VAL A 231 4.04 -4.95 -25.47
N SER A 232 4.34 -4.64 -24.21
CA SER A 232 5.34 -3.61 -23.87
C SER A 232 6.73 -4.00 -24.36
N LEU A 233 7.15 -5.25 -24.14
CA LEU A 233 8.45 -5.75 -24.63
C LEU A 233 8.56 -5.71 -26.15
N LEU A 234 7.51 -6.13 -26.87
CA LEU A 234 7.47 -6.06 -28.33
C LEU A 234 7.58 -4.62 -28.85
N ARG A 235 6.90 -3.67 -28.20
CA ARG A 235 6.98 -2.24 -28.56
C ARG A 235 8.39 -1.68 -28.36
N CYS A 236 9.07 -2.01 -27.25
CA CYS A 236 10.45 -1.61 -27.02
C CYS A 236 11.38 -2.18 -28.10
N SER A 237 11.27 -3.48 -28.40
CA SER A 237 12.09 -4.14 -29.43
C SER A 237 11.87 -3.57 -30.84
N LEU A 238 10.67 -3.08 -31.17
CA LEU A 238 10.38 -2.45 -32.44
C LEU A 238 10.80 -0.97 -32.54
N ALA A 239 10.94 -0.31 -31.37
CA ALA A 239 11.38 1.09 -31.32
C ALA A 239 12.91 1.24 -31.39
N ASP A 240 13.66 0.19 -31.09
CA ASP A 240 15.13 0.14 -31.11
C ASP A 240 15.67 -0.26 -32.52
N ASN A 241 14.81 -0.52 -33.49
CA ASN A 241 15.10 -0.76 -34.90
C ASN A 241 14.61 0.39 -35.80
#